data_7d6c797ec6d3de94658fc3467e03a95f
#
_entry.id   7d6c797ec6d3de94658fc3467e03a95f
#
_cell.length_a   1.000
_cell.length_b   1.000
_cell.length_c   1.000
_cell.angle_alpha   90.00
_cell.angle_beta   90.00
_cell.angle_gamma   90.00
#
_symmetry.space_group_name_H-M   'P 1'
#
loop_
_entity.id
_entity.type
_entity.pdbx_description
1 polymer ?
#
loop_
_entity_poly.entity_id
_entity_poly.type
_entity_poly.pdbx_seq_one_letter_code
_entity_poly.pdbx_strand_id
1 'polypeptide(L)'
;MKIPYPQQQEELFPNFKGGEKIMRAKMFFDGTNRILHGKLEVGATIGLHCHDTSSEIIYILSGEGKVLFDDTVEYLEAGDCHYCPKGHTHSLQNNSTTEDLVFFAVVPEQDVFAKMKSRRSIRKFKEELPPKELIEKVIEAGRWAASGRNLQSSIIVAVTNREIIKKLTKINGEISGRNPPSGEFYGAPVILIVLSDANWRNKTYDGSLILGNMMLAAHDLGLGTCWIHRAKEEFQMPEWKDWLKSLGIQGEWEGIGHLALGYPDGDYPKEIERKGNKVFWCE
;
A
#
# COMPACT_ATOMS: atom_id res chain seq x y z
N MET A 1 8.64 -13.72 -13.12
CA MET A 1 7.69 -13.48 -14.23
C MET A 1 8.46 -12.95 -15.44
N LYS A 2 8.15 -13.42 -16.67
CA LYS A 2 8.76 -12.89 -17.90
C LYS A 2 7.84 -11.83 -18.51
N ILE A 3 8.38 -10.67 -18.89
CA ILE A 3 7.66 -9.63 -19.63
C ILE A 3 8.00 -9.80 -21.11
N PRO A 4 7.06 -10.28 -21.96
CA PRO A 4 7.35 -10.59 -23.34
C PRO A 4 7.20 -9.36 -24.25
N TYR A 5 8.08 -8.35 -24.12
CA TYR A 5 8.05 -7.12 -24.93
C TYR A 5 7.93 -7.32 -26.45
N PRO A 6 8.54 -8.34 -27.10
CA PRO A 6 8.34 -8.54 -28.54
C PRO A 6 6.90 -8.81 -28.94
N GLN A 7 6.06 -9.31 -28.01
CA GLN A 7 4.65 -9.66 -28.24
C GLN A 7 3.69 -8.56 -27.79
N GLN A 8 4.18 -7.51 -27.13
CA GLN A 8 3.35 -6.39 -26.72
C GLN A 8 3.14 -5.40 -27.86
N GLN A 9 1.97 -4.80 -27.89
CA GLN A 9 1.67 -3.72 -28.81
C GLN A 9 2.45 -2.46 -28.37
N GLU A 10 3.03 -1.76 -29.34
CA GLU A 10 3.67 -0.46 -29.11
C GLU A 10 2.59 0.61 -28.99
N GLU A 11 2.69 1.42 -27.95
CA GLU A 11 1.82 2.56 -27.71
C GLU A 11 2.52 3.86 -28.14
N LEU A 12 1.73 4.83 -28.63
CA LEU A 12 2.20 6.13 -29.12
C LEU A 12 1.82 7.21 -28.13
N PHE A 13 2.79 8.00 -27.70
CA PHE A 13 2.63 9.10 -26.75
C PHE A 13 3.06 10.42 -27.41
N PRO A 14 2.13 11.12 -28.10
CA PRO A 14 2.42 12.44 -28.67
C PRO A 14 2.69 13.46 -27.55
N ASN A 15 3.75 14.25 -27.72
CA ASN A 15 4.14 15.32 -26.79
C ASN A 15 4.18 14.87 -25.32
N PHE A 16 4.76 13.68 -25.06
CA PHE A 16 4.74 13.08 -23.75
C PHE A 16 5.38 13.99 -22.69
N LYS A 17 4.66 14.25 -21.61
CA LYS A 17 5.05 15.20 -20.54
C LYS A 17 5.34 16.63 -21.04
N GLY A 18 4.72 17.06 -22.12
CA GLY A 18 4.97 18.36 -22.74
C GLY A 18 6.23 18.40 -23.61
N GLY A 19 6.76 17.26 -23.99
CA GLY A 19 7.87 17.12 -24.94
C GLY A 19 7.49 17.33 -26.38
N GLU A 20 8.43 17.10 -27.27
CA GLU A 20 8.26 17.25 -28.72
C GLU A 20 8.14 15.90 -29.40
N LYS A 21 7.36 15.86 -30.49
CA LYS A 21 7.10 14.69 -31.33
C LYS A 21 6.47 13.51 -30.54
N ILE A 22 6.83 12.28 -30.93
CA ILE A 22 6.19 11.05 -30.43
C ILE A 22 7.21 10.21 -29.70
N MET A 23 6.93 9.89 -28.43
CA MET A 23 7.54 8.77 -27.74
C MET A 23 6.76 7.50 -28.09
N ARG A 24 7.47 6.42 -28.42
CA ARG A 24 6.90 5.08 -28.60
C ARG A 24 7.34 4.23 -27.43
N ALA A 25 6.44 3.43 -26.87
CA ALA A 25 6.83 2.53 -25.80
C ALA A 25 5.98 1.26 -25.77
N LYS A 26 6.59 0.18 -25.29
CA LYS A 26 5.90 -1.01 -24.81
C LYS A 26 6.00 -1.01 -23.30
N MET A 27 4.85 -0.96 -22.61
CA MET A 27 4.79 -0.77 -21.16
C MET A 27 4.19 -1.96 -20.45
N PHE A 28 4.71 -2.22 -19.25
CA PHE A 28 4.15 -3.14 -18.28
C PHE A 28 3.95 -2.38 -16.96
N PHE A 29 2.79 -2.58 -16.32
CA PHE A 29 2.48 -1.99 -15.03
C PHE A 29 1.87 -3.05 -14.12
N ASP A 30 2.42 -3.22 -12.91
CA ASP A 30 1.96 -4.20 -11.92
C ASP A 30 1.16 -3.58 -10.76
N GLY A 31 0.82 -2.28 -10.87
CA GLY A 31 0.18 -1.50 -9.81
C GLY A 31 1.16 -0.69 -8.95
N THR A 32 2.46 -0.98 -9.05
CA THR A 32 3.52 -0.29 -8.30
C THR A 32 4.68 0.12 -9.21
N ASN A 33 5.08 -0.76 -10.12
CA ASN A 33 6.21 -0.51 -11.00
C ASN A 33 5.72 -0.35 -12.43
N ARG A 34 6.12 0.75 -13.07
CA ARG A 34 6.00 0.90 -14.52
C ARG A 34 7.34 0.55 -15.13
N ILE A 35 7.37 -0.44 -16.01
CA ILE A 35 8.56 -0.92 -16.70
C ILE A 35 8.30 -0.76 -18.18
N LEU A 36 9.17 -0.04 -18.87
CA LEU A 36 8.96 0.29 -20.27
C LEU A 36 10.22 0.09 -21.12
N HIS A 37 9.99 -0.31 -22.36
CA HIS A 37 10.95 -0.27 -23.44
C HIS A 37 10.53 0.88 -24.33
N GLY A 38 11.27 1.98 -24.28
CA GLY A 38 10.93 3.24 -24.92
C GLY A 38 11.83 3.54 -26.12
N LYS A 39 11.28 4.38 -27.01
CA LYS A 39 11.95 4.83 -28.20
C LYS A 39 11.59 6.29 -28.49
N LEU A 40 12.60 7.12 -28.73
CA LEU A 40 12.45 8.48 -29.23
C LEU A 40 13.06 8.59 -30.62
N GLU A 41 12.27 9.00 -31.59
CA GLU A 41 12.80 9.31 -32.92
C GLU A 41 13.68 10.56 -32.91
N VAL A 42 14.42 10.80 -34.00
CA VAL A 42 15.28 11.98 -34.11
C VAL A 42 14.52 13.27 -33.80
N GLY A 43 15.00 14.03 -32.81
CA GLY A 43 14.42 15.27 -32.31
C GLY A 43 13.18 15.11 -31.43
N ALA A 44 12.80 13.88 -31.05
CA ALA A 44 11.76 13.66 -30.07
C ALA A 44 12.27 13.83 -28.63
N THR A 45 11.37 14.28 -27.75
CA THR A 45 11.70 14.51 -26.34
C THR A 45 10.59 14.00 -25.42
N ILE A 46 10.99 13.55 -24.23
CA ILE A 46 10.13 13.51 -23.04
C ILE A 46 10.32 14.87 -22.37
N GLY A 47 9.23 15.62 -22.17
CA GLY A 47 9.30 16.97 -21.58
C GLY A 47 9.79 16.97 -20.13
N LEU A 48 10.19 18.15 -19.66
CA LEU A 48 10.62 18.34 -18.28
C LEU A 48 9.48 18.05 -17.32
N HIS A 49 9.67 17.11 -16.37
CA HIS A 49 8.68 16.74 -15.40
C HIS A 49 9.31 16.33 -14.07
N CYS A 50 8.53 16.47 -13.00
CA CYS A 50 8.95 16.10 -11.64
C CYS A 50 8.47 14.70 -11.29
N HIS A 51 9.30 13.97 -10.55
CA HIS A 51 8.96 12.69 -9.94
C HIS A 51 8.50 12.88 -8.49
N ASP A 52 7.33 13.48 -8.26
CA ASP A 52 6.81 13.78 -6.91
C ASP A 52 6.56 12.53 -6.06
N THR A 53 6.18 11.41 -6.68
CA THR A 53 5.75 10.19 -5.99
C THR A 53 6.56 8.95 -6.34
N SER A 54 7.46 9.07 -7.31
CA SER A 54 8.26 7.97 -7.86
C SER A 54 9.72 8.38 -8.00
N SER A 55 10.55 7.47 -8.41
CA SER A 55 11.85 7.73 -9.03
C SER A 55 11.83 7.15 -10.44
N GLU A 56 12.80 7.47 -11.27
CA GLU A 56 12.96 6.82 -12.57
C GLU A 56 14.41 6.41 -12.80
N ILE A 57 14.57 5.20 -13.34
CA ILE A 57 15.84 4.69 -13.83
C ILE A 57 15.71 4.53 -15.33
N ILE A 58 16.58 5.14 -16.10
CA ILE A 58 16.64 5.04 -17.57
C ILE A 58 18.00 4.43 -17.96
N TYR A 59 17.96 3.32 -18.68
CA TYR A 59 19.15 2.66 -19.23
C TYR A 59 19.13 2.76 -20.75
N ILE A 60 20.16 3.32 -21.35
CA ILE A 60 20.25 3.49 -22.79
C ILE A 60 20.67 2.19 -23.46
N LEU A 61 19.84 1.72 -24.37
CA LEU A 61 20.09 0.49 -25.16
C LEU A 61 20.82 0.78 -26.46
N SER A 62 20.47 1.90 -27.13
CA SER A 62 21.14 2.37 -28.35
C SER A 62 20.81 3.84 -28.61
N GLY A 63 21.65 4.51 -29.40
CA GLY A 63 21.54 5.94 -29.71
C GLY A 63 22.17 6.83 -28.65
N GLU A 64 21.98 8.15 -28.81
CA GLU A 64 22.52 9.18 -27.93
C GLU A 64 21.40 9.98 -27.28
N GLY A 65 21.44 10.09 -25.94
CA GLY A 65 20.48 10.84 -25.14
C GLY A 65 21.08 12.12 -24.57
N LYS A 66 20.22 13.11 -24.36
CA LYS A 66 20.49 14.30 -23.55
C LYS A 66 19.43 14.42 -22.48
N VAL A 67 19.84 14.54 -21.24
CA VAL A 67 18.96 14.74 -20.09
C VAL A 67 19.21 16.15 -19.52
N LEU A 68 18.14 16.90 -19.28
CA LEU A 68 18.18 18.00 -18.33
C LEU A 68 17.74 17.42 -16.99
N PHE A 69 18.64 17.42 -16.01
CA PHE A 69 18.38 16.95 -14.65
C PHE A 69 18.53 18.11 -13.68
N ASP A 70 17.41 18.56 -13.10
CA ASP A 70 17.31 19.82 -12.38
C ASP A 70 17.95 20.97 -13.20
N ASP A 71 19.07 21.52 -12.73
CA ASP A 71 19.82 22.61 -13.38
C ASP A 71 21.06 22.12 -14.16
N THR A 72 21.23 20.80 -14.33
CA THR A 72 22.41 20.20 -14.98
C THR A 72 22.03 19.49 -16.27
N VAL A 73 22.97 19.40 -17.20
CA VAL A 73 22.81 18.66 -18.45
C VAL A 73 23.73 17.43 -18.44
N GLU A 74 23.16 16.27 -18.70
CA GLU A 74 23.87 15.02 -18.86
C GLU A 74 23.74 14.53 -20.30
N TYR A 75 24.81 13.96 -20.86
CA TYR A 75 24.80 13.27 -22.14
C TYR A 75 24.98 11.78 -21.90
N LEU A 76 24.14 10.98 -22.54
CA LEU A 76 24.09 9.55 -22.33
C LEU A 76 24.33 8.82 -23.66
N GLU A 77 25.08 7.73 -23.61
CA GLU A 77 25.29 6.81 -24.71
C GLU A 77 24.86 5.38 -24.36
N ALA A 78 24.87 4.49 -25.32
CA ALA A 78 24.49 3.08 -25.10
C ALA A 78 25.32 2.46 -23.97
N GLY A 79 24.68 1.93 -22.95
CA GLY A 79 25.30 1.38 -21.73
C GLY A 79 25.24 2.31 -20.52
N ASP A 80 24.90 3.59 -20.71
CA ASP A 80 24.72 4.52 -19.60
C ASP A 80 23.38 4.35 -18.90
N CYS A 81 23.36 4.73 -17.63
CA CYS A 81 22.19 4.71 -16.79
C CYS A 81 21.99 6.08 -16.13
N HIS A 82 20.84 6.70 -16.39
CA HIS A 82 20.41 7.91 -15.69
C HIS A 82 19.45 7.52 -14.55
N TYR A 83 19.59 8.18 -13.39
CA TYR A 83 18.69 8.03 -12.25
C TYR A 83 18.13 9.37 -11.82
N CYS A 84 16.82 9.52 -11.91
CA CYS A 84 16.07 10.65 -11.35
C CYS A 84 15.45 10.24 -10.01
N PRO A 85 15.95 10.72 -8.86
CA PRO A 85 15.38 10.46 -7.56
C PRO A 85 14.00 11.09 -7.39
N LYS A 86 13.23 10.61 -6.41
CA LYS A 86 12.00 11.25 -6.00
C LYS A 86 12.23 12.71 -5.57
N GLY A 87 11.34 13.60 -6.01
CA GLY A 87 11.39 15.04 -5.74
C GLY A 87 12.22 15.84 -6.73
N HIS A 88 12.90 15.19 -7.68
CA HIS A 88 13.72 15.82 -8.71
C HIS A 88 12.99 15.91 -10.05
N THR A 89 13.48 16.81 -10.92
CA THR A 89 12.97 17.02 -12.27
C THR A 89 13.94 16.52 -13.31
N HIS A 90 13.43 15.94 -14.38
CA HIS A 90 14.24 15.61 -15.54
C HIS A 90 13.44 15.65 -16.86
N SER A 91 14.18 15.62 -17.97
CA SER A 91 13.70 15.39 -19.32
C SER A 91 14.59 14.37 -20.00
N LEU A 92 14.14 13.80 -21.13
CA LEU A 92 15.01 13.00 -22.00
C LEU A 92 14.81 13.44 -23.44
N GLN A 93 15.87 13.73 -24.14
CA GLN A 93 15.89 14.13 -25.55
C GLN A 93 16.73 13.14 -26.36
N ASN A 94 16.30 12.76 -27.54
CA ASN A 94 17.16 12.15 -28.52
C ASN A 94 18.14 13.21 -29.07
N ASN A 95 19.42 13.04 -28.76
CA ASN A 95 20.49 13.98 -29.15
C ASN A 95 21.14 13.64 -30.50
N SER A 96 20.78 12.46 -31.08
CA SER A 96 21.27 12.09 -32.42
C SER A 96 20.53 12.84 -33.52
N THR A 97 21.21 13.07 -34.64
CA THR A 97 20.62 13.63 -35.87
C THR A 97 20.25 12.57 -36.88
N THR A 98 20.59 11.31 -36.64
CA THR A 98 20.47 10.23 -37.64
C THR A 98 19.81 8.96 -37.09
N GLU A 99 19.83 8.74 -35.78
CA GLU A 99 19.40 7.48 -35.16
C GLU A 99 18.37 7.71 -34.06
N ASP A 100 17.51 6.71 -33.85
CA ASP A 100 16.57 6.70 -32.77
C ASP A 100 17.30 6.41 -31.43
N LEU A 101 16.83 7.05 -30.37
CA LEU A 101 17.22 6.73 -29.02
C LEU A 101 16.32 5.60 -28.48
N VAL A 102 16.91 4.47 -28.15
CA VAL A 102 16.18 3.33 -27.55
C VAL A 102 16.65 3.17 -26.12
N PHE A 103 15.70 3.06 -25.20
CA PHE A 103 15.99 2.97 -23.78
C PHE A 103 15.05 2.01 -23.06
N PHE A 104 15.49 1.54 -21.92
CA PHE A 104 14.69 0.80 -20.96
C PHE A 104 14.52 1.68 -19.73
N ALA A 105 13.29 1.79 -19.21
CA ALA A 105 13.09 2.58 -18.01
C ALA A 105 12.21 1.83 -16.98
N VAL A 106 12.47 2.13 -15.72
CA VAL A 106 11.71 1.62 -14.57
C VAL A 106 11.31 2.81 -13.70
N VAL A 107 10.01 2.95 -13.48
CA VAL A 107 9.41 3.95 -12.60
C VAL A 107 8.72 3.24 -11.45
N PRO A 108 9.41 3.02 -10.30
CA PRO A 108 8.80 2.48 -9.10
C PRO A 108 7.98 3.56 -8.38
N GLU A 109 6.69 3.34 -8.25
CA GLU A 109 5.81 4.21 -7.47
C GLU A 109 5.81 3.74 -6.00
N GLN A 110 6.71 4.30 -5.18
CA GLN A 110 6.80 4.04 -3.74
C GLN A 110 6.41 5.29 -2.96
N ASP A 111 5.15 5.64 -2.95
CA ASP A 111 4.65 6.77 -2.19
C ASP A 111 3.74 6.32 -1.05
N VAL A 112 4.27 6.38 0.18
CA VAL A 112 3.49 6.14 1.41
C VAL A 112 2.27 7.06 1.46
N PHE A 113 2.39 8.30 1.00
CA PHE A 113 1.28 9.24 0.98
C PHE A 113 0.18 8.82 -0.01
N ALA A 114 0.55 8.35 -1.21
CA ALA A 114 -0.39 7.77 -2.15
C ALA A 114 -1.08 6.52 -1.58
N LYS A 115 -0.35 5.64 -0.89
CA LYS A 115 -0.91 4.47 -0.20
C LYS A 115 -1.89 4.88 0.90
N MET A 116 -1.57 5.91 1.69
CA MET A 116 -2.50 6.46 2.70
C MET A 116 -3.80 6.98 2.07
N LYS A 117 -3.71 7.64 0.91
CA LYS A 117 -4.85 8.18 0.17
C LYS A 117 -5.68 7.11 -0.52
N SER A 118 -5.06 6.08 -1.08
CA SER A 118 -5.71 5.03 -1.86
C SER A 118 -6.31 3.91 -1.01
N ARG A 119 -5.82 3.67 0.23
CA ARG A 119 -6.35 2.62 1.10
C ARG A 119 -7.85 2.77 1.37
N ARG A 120 -8.59 1.67 1.25
CA ARG A 120 -10.03 1.60 1.55
C ARG A 120 -10.34 0.48 2.54
N SER A 121 -11.46 0.57 3.23
CA SER A 121 -12.00 -0.53 4.05
C SER A 121 -12.66 -1.56 3.15
N ILE A 122 -12.09 -2.75 3.11
CA ILE A 122 -12.59 -3.89 2.31
C ILE A 122 -13.63 -4.65 3.12
N ARG A 123 -14.78 -4.94 2.49
CA ARG A 123 -15.94 -5.59 3.11
C ARG A 123 -16.41 -6.83 2.35
N LYS A 124 -15.53 -7.40 1.56
CA LYS A 124 -15.68 -8.70 0.90
C LYS A 124 -14.30 -9.27 0.67
N PHE A 125 -14.06 -10.49 1.10
CA PHE A 125 -12.76 -11.13 1.03
C PHE A 125 -12.87 -12.46 0.31
N LYS A 126 -11.76 -12.85 -0.37
CA LYS A 126 -11.59 -14.21 -0.88
C LYS A 126 -11.41 -15.18 0.28
N GLU A 127 -11.80 -16.43 0.08
CA GLU A 127 -11.59 -17.49 1.09
C GLU A 127 -10.12 -17.90 1.23
N GLU A 128 -9.29 -17.52 0.27
CA GLU A 128 -7.86 -17.79 0.25
C GLU A 128 -7.17 -17.18 1.47
N LEU A 129 -6.47 -18.04 2.24
CA LEU A 129 -5.66 -17.60 3.36
C LEU A 129 -4.35 -17.00 2.84
N PRO A 130 -4.03 -15.73 3.17
CA PRO A 130 -2.73 -15.17 2.84
C PRO A 130 -1.59 -15.99 3.47
N PRO A 131 -0.43 -16.11 2.81
CA PRO A 131 0.75 -16.73 3.37
C PRO A 131 1.11 -16.15 4.75
N LYS A 132 1.59 -16.99 5.66
CA LYS A 132 1.93 -16.59 7.03
C LYS A 132 2.91 -15.42 7.05
N GLU A 133 3.87 -15.41 6.13
CA GLU A 133 4.90 -14.38 5.99
C GLU A 133 4.29 -13.01 5.65
N LEU A 134 3.21 -12.94 4.90
CA LEU A 134 2.51 -11.68 4.64
C LEU A 134 1.73 -11.20 5.87
N ILE A 135 1.10 -12.12 6.60
CA ILE A 135 0.39 -11.80 7.85
C ILE A 135 1.40 -11.28 8.89
N GLU A 136 2.57 -11.92 9.01
CA GLU A 136 3.65 -11.52 9.91
C GLU A 136 4.19 -10.12 9.58
N LYS A 137 4.36 -9.77 8.29
CA LYS A 137 4.74 -8.42 7.87
C LYS A 137 3.72 -7.36 8.29
N VAL A 138 2.44 -7.66 8.17
CA VAL A 138 1.36 -6.77 8.63
C VAL A 138 1.42 -6.59 10.14
N ILE A 139 1.59 -7.68 10.89
CA ILE A 139 1.74 -7.65 12.35
C ILE A 139 2.97 -6.85 12.76
N GLU A 140 4.11 -7.08 12.09
CA GLU A 140 5.35 -6.36 12.36
C GLU A 140 5.18 -4.85 12.19
N ALA A 141 4.53 -4.39 11.12
CA ALA A 141 4.23 -2.97 10.93
C ALA A 141 3.39 -2.39 12.10
N GLY A 142 2.45 -3.18 12.63
CA GLY A 142 1.70 -2.81 13.83
C GLY A 142 2.59 -2.63 15.05
N ARG A 143 3.56 -3.52 15.25
CA ARG A 143 4.51 -3.48 16.38
C ARG A 143 5.42 -2.24 16.35
N TRP A 144 5.64 -1.64 15.19
CA TRP A 144 6.39 -0.39 15.04
C TRP A 144 5.56 0.88 15.24
N ALA A 145 4.29 0.75 15.64
CA ALA A 145 3.48 1.91 15.97
C ALA A 145 4.03 2.61 17.22
N ALA A 146 3.94 3.95 17.22
CA ALA A 146 4.29 4.72 18.40
C ALA A 146 3.36 4.38 19.58
N SER A 147 3.89 4.40 20.79
CA SER A 147 3.12 4.21 22.02
C SER A 147 3.50 5.23 23.07
N GLY A 148 2.54 5.58 23.94
CA GLY A 148 2.77 6.55 25.01
C GLY A 148 3.95 6.12 25.90
N ARG A 149 4.96 7.00 26.05
CA ARG A 149 6.22 6.71 26.78
C ARG A 149 7.00 5.50 26.27
N ASN A 150 6.74 5.07 25.05
CA ASN A 150 7.30 3.83 24.48
C ASN A 150 7.07 2.58 25.35
N LEU A 151 5.90 2.51 26.01
CA LEU A 151 5.58 1.39 26.91
C LEU A 151 5.23 0.10 26.16
N GLN A 152 4.83 0.21 24.88
CA GLN A 152 4.47 -0.94 24.03
C GLN A 152 3.48 -1.90 24.74
N SER A 153 2.49 -1.31 25.41
CA SER A 153 1.54 -1.99 26.31
C SER A 153 0.42 -2.75 25.59
N SER A 154 0.53 -2.91 24.29
CA SER A 154 -0.48 -3.58 23.46
C SER A 154 0.07 -4.88 22.89
N ILE A 155 -0.83 -5.85 22.71
CA ILE A 155 -0.56 -7.12 22.05
C ILE A 155 -1.45 -7.31 20.82
N ILE A 156 -1.01 -8.17 19.91
CA ILE A 156 -1.76 -8.55 18.72
C ILE A 156 -1.98 -10.06 18.77
N VAL A 157 -3.23 -10.49 18.69
CA VAL A 157 -3.59 -11.91 18.59
C VAL A 157 -4.04 -12.18 17.15
N ALA A 158 -3.31 -13.05 16.45
CA ALA A 158 -3.64 -13.45 15.09
C ALA A 158 -4.50 -14.71 15.10
N VAL A 159 -5.69 -14.64 14.51
CA VAL A 159 -6.66 -15.73 14.44
C VAL A 159 -6.85 -16.14 12.98
N THR A 160 -6.47 -17.36 12.65
CA THR A 160 -6.73 -18.03 11.36
C THR A 160 -7.63 -19.25 11.53
N ASN A 161 -7.93 -19.65 12.78
CA ASN A 161 -8.81 -20.74 13.09
C ASN A 161 -10.26 -20.37 12.74
N ARG A 162 -10.84 -21.04 11.75
CA ARG A 162 -12.18 -20.76 11.23
C ARG A 162 -13.29 -20.86 12.28
N GLU A 163 -13.18 -21.79 13.23
CA GLU A 163 -14.20 -21.95 14.27
C GLU A 163 -14.15 -20.79 15.28
N ILE A 164 -12.96 -20.31 15.64
CA ILE A 164 -12.81 -19.11 16.46
C ILE A 164 -13.33 -17.88 15.73
N ILE A 165 -13.00 -17.72 14.45
CA ILE A 165 -13.52 -16.61 13.61
C ILE A 165 -15.06 -16.63 13.58
N LYS A 166 -15.69 -17.80 13.41
CA LYS A 166 -17.16 -17.93 13.45
C LYS A 166 -17.74 -17.50 14.81
N LYS A 167 -17.13 -17.90 15.92
CA LYS A 167 -17.56 -17.51 17.27
C LYS A 167 -17.44 -15.98 17.44
N LEU A 168 -16.29 -15.39 17.07
CA LEU A 168 -16.09 -13.94 17.11
C LEU A 168 -17.12 -13.20 16.23
N THR A 169 -17.38 -13.70 15.02
CA THR A 169 -18.39 -13.13 14.12
C THR A 169 -19.77 -13.12 14.77
N LYS A 170 -20.16 -14.23 15.38
CA LYS A 170 -21.46 -14.37 16.03
C LYS A 170 -21.60 -13.38 17.18
N ILE A 171 -20.65 -13.38 18.13
CA ILE A 171 -20.74 -12.52 19.30
C ILE A 171 -20.65 -11.04 18.95
N ASN A 172 -19.80 -10.67 17.97
CA ASN A 172 -19.71 -9.30 17.47
C ASN A 172 -21.04 -8.83 16.86
N GLY A 173 -21.73 -9.71 16.13
CA GLY A 173 -23.06 -9.47 15.59
C GLY A 173 -24.10 -9.28 16.68
N GLU A 174 -24.12 -10.13 17.70
CA GLU A 174 -25.01 -10.03 18.85
C GLU A 174 -24.83 -8.70 19.61
N ILE A 175 -23.59 -8.31 19.92
CA ILE A 175 -23.29 -7.04 20.55
C ILE A 175 -23.73 -5.85 19.69
N SER A 176 -23.63 -5.97 18.35
CA SER A 176 -24.02 -4.91 17.43
C SER A 176 -25.52 -4.65 17.37
N GLY A 177 -26.34 -5.58 17.89
CA GLY A 177 -27.79 -5.54 17.79
C GLY A 177 -28.33 -5.73 16.36
N ARG A 178 -27.52 -6.17 15.41
CA ARG A 178 -27.95 -6.47 14.03
C ARG A 178 -28.58 -7.84 13.98
N ASN A 179 -29.74 -7.94 13.34
CA ASN A 179 -30.46 -9.20 13.16
C ASN A 179 -30.90 -9.37 11.70
N PRO A 180 -30.49 -10.43 10.99
CA PRO A 180 -29.52 -11.44 11.41
C PRO A 180 -28.09 -10.86 11.46
N PRO A 181 -27.20 -11.44 12.28
CA PRO A 181 -25.80 -11.04 12.29
C PRO A 181 -25.22 -11.30 10.90
N SER A 182 -25.06 -10.24 10.13
CA SER A 182 -24.53 -10.31 8.78
C SER A 182 -23.01 -10.22 8.86
N GLY A 183 -22.34 -11.38 8.91
CA GLY A 183 -20.93 -11.52 8.64
C GLY A 183 -20.04 -10.33 9.04
N GLU A 184 -19.97 -9.99 10.34
CA GLU A 184 -19.33 -8.77 10.84
C GLU A 184 -17.85 -8.65 10.43
N PHE A 185 -17.21 -9.77 10.11
CA PHE A 185 -15.85 -9.80 9.56
C PHE A 185 -15.81 -10.01 8.04
N TYR A 186 -16.95 -9.91 7.36
CA TYR A 186 -17.06 -9.92 5.89
C TYR A 186 -16.44 -11.15 5.20
N GLY A 187 -16.37 -12.29 5.90
CA GLY A 187 -15.77 -13.52 5.37
C GLY A 187 -14.24 -13.51 5.36
N ALA A 188 -13.59 -12.57 6.06
CA ALA A 188 -12.14 -12.52 6.12
C ALA A 188 -11.53 -13.80 6.70
N PRO A 189 -10.49 -14.37 6.06
CA PRO A 189 -9.83 -15.60 6.53
C PRO A 189 -8.91 -15.37 7.74
N VAL A 190 -8.57 -14.12 8.05
CA VAL A 190 -7.70 -13.74 9.17
C VAL A 190 -8.34 -12.61 9.96
N ILE A 191 -8.30 -12.71 11.28
CA ILE A 191 -8.66 -11.63 12.19
C ILE A 191 -7.44 -11.32 13.07
N LEU A 192 -6.95 -10.09 13.01
CA LEU A 192 -5.94 -9.59 13.94
C LEU A 192 -6.65 -8.80 15.03
N ILE A 193 -6.49 -9.23 16.27
CA ILE A 193 -7.14 -8.62 17.44
C ILE A 193 -6.08 -7.80 18.17
N VAL A 194 -6.35 -6.51 18.36
CA VAL A 194 -5.48 -5.65 19.17
C VAL A 194 -6.09 -5.48 20.55
N LEU A 195 -5.31 -5.85 21.55
CA LEU A 195 -5.62 -5.70 22.96
C LEU A 195 -4.54 -4.83 23.60
N SER A 196 -4.91 -4.03 24.57
CA SER A 196 -3.97 -3.21 25.35
C SER A 196 -4.15 -3.46 26.85
N ASP A 197 -3.09 -3.24 27.63
CA ASP A 197 -3.15 -3.31 29.09
C ASP A 197 -4.29 -2.44 29.59
N ALA A 198 -5.25 -3.08 30.29
CA ALA A 198 -6.46 -2.41 30.79
C ALA A 198 -6.15 -1.26 31.76
N ASN A 199 -5.00 -1.29 32.44
CA ASN A 199 -4.58 -0.29 33.41
C ASN A 199 -3.87 0.92 32.76
N TRP A 200 -3.48 0.80 31.48
CA TRP A 200 -2.80 1.89 30.79
C TRP A 200 -3.79 2.95 30.30
N ARG A 201 -3.60 4.20 30.70
CA ARG A 201 -4.51 5.30 30.36
C ARG A 201 -4.60 5.62 28.86
N ASN A 202 -3.51 5.41 28.10
CA ASN A 202 -3.46 5.69 26.66
C ASN A 202 -3.74 4.47 25.78
N LYS A 203 -4.21 3.35 26.38
CA LYS A 203 -4.46 2.08 25.70
C LYS A 203 -5.20 2.19 24.37
N THR A 204 -6.25 2.99 24.33
CA THR A 204 -7.06 3.18 23.11
C THR A 204 -6.27 3.89 22.02
N TYR A 205 -5.48 4.89 22.35
CA TYR A 205 -4.67 5.63 21.39
C TYR A 205 -3.55 4.73 20.83
N ASP A 206 -2.81 4.07 21.71
CA ASP A 206 -1.70 3.18 21.34
C ASP A 206 -2.20 2.02 20.45
N GLY A 207 -3.28 1.35 20.86
CA GLY A 207 -3.86 0.27 20.06
C GLY A 207 -4.46 0.74 18.73
N SER A 208 -4.99 1.96 18.68
CA SER A 208 -5.49 2.54 17.42
C SER A 208 -4.36 2.82 16.42
N LEU A 209 -3.20 3.25 16.89
CA LEU A 209 -2.01 3.44 16.03
C LEU A 209 -1.51 2.11 15.46
N ILE A 210 -1.54 1.04 16.26
CA ILE A 210 -1.21 -0.31 15.80
C ILE A 210 -2.14 -0.73 14.64
N LEU A 211 -3.46 -0.57 14.82
CA LEU A 211 -4.44 -0.88 13.77
C LEU A 211 -4.20 -0.02 12.52
N GLY A 212 -3.88 1.26 12.70
CA GLY A 212 -3.58 2.18 11.60
C GLY A 212 -2.38 1.72 10.77
N ASN A 213 -1.27 1.38 11.43
CA ASN A 213 -0.07 0.86 10.76
C ASN A 213 -0.33 -0.46 10.03
N MET A 214 -1.03 -1.39 10.69
CA MET A 214 -1.39 -2.67 10.06
C MET A 214 -2.29 -2.49 8.83
N MET A 215 -3.25 -1.56 8.87
CA MET A 215 -4.10 -1.27 7.72
C MET A 215 -3.31 -0.75 6.53
N LEU A 216 -2.33 0.11 6.78
CA LEU A 216 -1.50 0.69 5.73
C LEU A 216 -0.55 -0.36 5.13
N ALA A 217 0.13 -1.13 5.99
CA ALA A 217 1.03 -2.20 5.56
C ALA A 217 0.29 -3.28 4.75
N ALA A 218 -0.90 -3.69 5.19
CA ALA A 218 -1.71 -4.66 4.45
C ALA A 218 -2.05 -4.15 3.04
N HIS A 219 -2.43 -2.86 2.93
CA HIS A 219 -2.71 -2.25 1.64
C HIS A 219 -1.48 -2.21 0.72
N ASP A 220 -0.31 -1.89 1.27
CA ASP A 220 0.94 -1.91 0.52
C ASP A 220 1.32 -3.30 0.01
N LEU A 221 0.99 -4.33 0.79
CA LEU A 221 1.21 -5.75 0.45
C LEU A 221 0.11 -6.35 -0.45
N GLY A 222 -0.84 -5.54 -0.97
CA GLY A 222 -1.94 -6.01 -1.80
C GLY A 222 -3.07 -6.72 -1.05
N LEU A 223 -3.08 -6.63 0.29
CA LEU A 223 -4.15 -7.18 1.13
C LEU A 223 -5.19 -6.12 1.45
N GLY A 224 -6.41 -6.58 1.67
CA GLY A 224 -7.52 -5.77 2.13
C GLY A 224 -7.70 -5.84 3.64
N THR A 225 -8.21 -4.76 4.24
CA THR A 225 -8.53 -4.72 5.67
C THR A 225 -9.81 -3.96 5.95
N CYS A 226 -10.44 -4.31 7.07
CA CYS A 226 -11.50 -3.50 7.68
C CYS A 226 -11.34 -3.51 9.20
N TRP A 227 -11.33 -2.33 9.83
CA TRP A 227 -11.40 -2.22 11.29
C TRP A 227 -12.83 -2.51 11.77
N ILE A 228 -12.96 -3.44 12.68
CA ILE A 228 -14.23 -3.84 13.32
C ILE A 228 -14.16 -3.50 14.80
N HIS A 229 -15.19 -2.84 15.29
CA HIS A 229 -15.35 -2.49 16.70
C HIS A 229 -15.80 -3.68 17.57
N ARG A 230 -16.03 -3.41 18.85
CA ARG A 230 -16.60 -4.27 19.88
C ARG A 230 -15.66 -5.27 20.52
N ALA A 231 -14.36 -5.22 20.18
CA ALA A 231 -13.36 -5.99 20.88
C ALA A 231 -13.37 -5.71 22.39
N LYS A 232 -13.72 -4.47 22.79
CA LYS A 232 -13.81 -4.11 24.22
C LYS A 232 -14.87 -4.92 24.93
N GLU A 233 -16.07 -4.97 24.41
CA GLU A 233 -17.21 -5.69 24.97
C GLU A 233 -16.96 -7.20 24.97
N GLU A 234 -16.42 -7.72 23.87
CA GLU A 234 -16.08 -9.15 23.75
C GLU A 234 -15.08 -9.59 24.79
N PHE A 235 -13.94 -8.89 24.92
CA PHE A 235 -12.88 -9.29 25.84
C PHE A 235 -13.14 -8.90 27.29
N GLN A 236 -14.28 -8.31 27.63
CA GLN A 236 -14.82 -8.25 28.99
C GLN A 236 -15.55 -9.52 29.40
N MET A 237 -15.99 -10.36 28.45
CA MET A 237 -16.71 -11.59 28.74
C MET A 237 -15.78 -12.67 29.30
N PRO A 238 -16.20 -13.45 30.30
CA PRO A 238 -15.37 -14.49 30.91
C PRO A 238 -14.81 -15.50 29.89
N GLU A 239 -15.63 -15.95 28.94
CA GLU A 239 -15.22 -16.90 27.90
C GLU A 239 -13.97 -16.43 27.13
N TRP A 240 -13.95 -15.16 26.71
CA TRP A 240 -12.83 -14.62 25.95
C TRP A 240 -11.60 -14.32 26.81
N LYS A 241 -11.80 -13.96 28.08
CA LYS A 241 -10.70 -13.87 29.06
C LYS A 241 -10.03 -15.22 29.29
N ASP A 242 -10.84 -16.28 29.42
CA ASP A 242 -10.31 -17.63 29.60
C ASP A 242 -9.67 -18.18 28.33
N TRP A 243 -10.20 -17.80 27.16
CA TRP A 243 -9.56 -18.11 25.88
C TRP A 243 -8.18 -17.45 25.78
N LEU A 244 -8.01 -16.18 26.16
CA LEU A 244 -6.69 -15.53 26.20
C LEU A 244 -5.72 -16.26 27.13
N LYS A 245 -6.16 -16.67 28.32
CA LYS A 245 -5.34 -17.47 29.23
C LYS A 245 -4.92 -18.81 28.62
N SER A 246 -5.79 -19.44 27.84
CA SER A 246 -5.47 -20.70 27.15
C SER A 246 -4.38 -20.53 26.07
N LEU A 247 -4.19 -19.31 25.56
CA LEU A 247 -3.09 -18.95 24.67
C LEU A 247 -1.79 -18.56 25.42
N GLY A 248 -1.81 -18.62 26.75
CA GLY A 248 -0.67 -18.20 27.59
C GLY A 248 -0.61 -16.71 27.90
N ILE A 249 -1.64 -15.94 27.48
CA ILE A 249 -1.72 -14.48 27.69
C ILE A 249 -2.25 -14.23 29.10
N GLN A 250 -1.40 -13.69 29.98
CA GLN A 250 -1.71 -13.34 31.34
C GLN A 250 -1.95 -11.84 31.48
N GLY A 251 -2.68 -11.43 32.53
CA GLY A 251 -2.95 -10.02 32.84
C GLY A 251 -4.36 -9.57 32.45
N GLU A 252 -4.63 -8.29 32.66
CA GLU A 252 -5.92 -7.68 32.34
C GLU A 252 -5.82 -6.89 31.02
N TRP A 253 -6.61 -7.29 30.05
CA TRP A 253 -6.58 -6.74 28.72
C TRP A 253 -7.90 -6.10 28.33
N GLU A 254 -7.86 -4.93 27.69
CA GLU A 254 -9.01 -4.30 27.05
C GLU A 254 -8.87 -4.42 25.52
N GLY A 255 -9.92 -4.89 24.87
CA GLY A 255 -9.99 -4.94 23.42
C GLY A 255 -10.05 -3.55 22.80
N ILE A 256 -9.19 -3.29 21.79
CA ILE A 256 -9.17 -2.01 21.08
C ILE A 256 -9.92 -2.15 19.75
N GLY A 257 -9.71 -3.23 19.06
CA GLY A 257 -10.42 -3.50 17.81
C GLY A 257 -9.91 -4.77 17.13
N HIS A 258 -10.69 -5.18 16.15
CA HIS A 258 -10.32 -6.28 15.25
C HIS A 258 -9.95 -5.70 13.90
N LEU A 259 -9.01 -6.33 13.22
CA LEU A 259 -8.70 -6.08 11.83
C LEU A 259 -9.03 -7.33 11.01
N ALA A 260 -10.13 -7.28 10.25
CA ALA A 260 -10.41 -8.25 9.22
C ALA A 260 -9.35 -8.10 8.13
N LEU A 261 -8.71 -9.21 7.73
CA LEU A 261 -7.57 -9.23 6.81
C LEU A 261 -7.70 -10.38 5.81
N GLY A 262 -7.40 -10.11 4.54
CA GLY A 262 -7.40 -11.09 3.46
C GLY A 262 -7.25 -10.45 2.09
N TYR A 263 -7.34 -11.24 1.03
CA TYR A 263 -7.36 -10.70 -0.34
C TYR A 263 -8.73 -10.08 -0.63
N PRO A 264 -8.79 -8.86 -1.19
CA PRO A 264 -10.06 -8.27 -1.63
C PRO A 264 -10.77 -9.15 -2.66
N ASP A 265 -12.10 -9.24 -2.58
CA ASP A 265 -12.95 -9.89 -3.55
C ASP A 265 -13.89 -8.89 -4.22
N GLY A 266 -13.88 -8.84 -5.55
CA GLY A 266 -14.64 -7.88 -6.34
C GLY A 266 -13.96 -6.53 -6.52
N ASP A 267 -14.76 -5.53 -6.91
CA ASP A 267 -14.28 -4.17 -7.22
C ASP A 267 -13.71 -3.46 -5.99
N TYR A 268 -12.59 -2.79 -6.18
CA TYR A 268 -12.00 -1.96 -5.13
C TYR A 268 -12.90 -0.75 -4.85
N PRO A 269 -13.17 -0.40 -3.58
CA PRO A 269 -14.07 0.70 -3.25
C PRO A 269 -13.58 2.04 -3.82
N LYS A 270 -14.50 2.81 -4.40
CA LYS A 270 -14.21 4.13 -4.97
C LYS A 270 -13.67 5.10 -3.94
N GLU A 271 -12.90 6.05 -4.39
CA GLU A 271 -12.45 7.17 -3.57
C GLU A 271 -13.65 7.99 -3.09
N ILE A 272 -13.60 8.40 -1.81
CA ILE A 272 -14.62 9.24 -1.20
C ILE A 272 -14.02 10.62 -1.00
N GLU A 273 -14.70 11.63 -1.53
CA GLU A 273 -14.34 13.03 -1.32
C GLU A 273 -14.32 13.37 0.17
N ARG A 274 -13.29 14.08 0.61
CA ARG A 274 -13.16 14.52 2.00
C ARG A 274 -14.04 15.75 2.25
N LYS A 275 -14.86 15.67 3.29
CA LYS A 275 -15.81 16.73 3.65
C LYS A 275 -15.06 17.96 4.14
N GLY A 276 -15.19 19.07 3.40
CA GLY A 276 -14.83 20.42 3.79
C GLY A 276 -13.38 20.63 4.23
N ASN A 277 -12.97 21.86 4.34
CA ASN A 277 -11.70 22.20 5.01
C ASN A 277 -11.87 22.10 6.53
N LYS A 278 -11.09 21.23 7.17
CA LYS A 278 -11.07 21.03 8.62
C LYS A 278 -9.70 21.28 9.22
N VAL A 279 -8.86 21.98 8.48
CA VAL A 279 -7.52 22.39 8.92
C VAL A 279 -7.56 23.90 9.18
N PHE A 280 -7.17 24.29 10.34
CA PHE A 280 -7.10 25.68 10.76
C PHE A 280 -5.65 26.00 11.11
N TRP A 281 -5.13 27.08 10.55
CA TRP A 281 -3.77 27.56 10.79
C TRP A 281 -3.83 28.65 11.86
N CYS A 282 -2.94 28.59 12.82
CA CYS A 282 -2.64 29.65 13.76
C CYS A 282 -1.19 30.07 13.52
N GLU A 283 -1.00 31.22 12.87
CA GLU A 283 0.30 31.78 12.48
C GLU A 283 0.65 32.95 13.41
#